data_6ad938bb1a364e1ae522c22c58f0f3b5
#
_entry.id   6ad938bb1a364e1ae522c22c58f0f3b5
#
_cell.length_a   1.000
_cell.length_b   1.000
_cell.length_c   1.000
_cell.angle_alpha   90.00
_cell.angle_beta   90.00
_cell.angle_gamma   90.00
#
_symmetry.space_group_name_H-M   'P 1'
#
loop_
_entity.id
_entity.type
_entity.pdbx_description
1 polymer ?
#
loop_
_entity_poly.entity_id
_entity_poly.type
_entity_poly.pdbx_seq_one_letter_code
_entity_poly.pdbx_strand_id
1 'polypeptide(L)'
;SAAGVTGRRPSVPKPVTPAALEPREPTDFPPPILGPPSFFPDCPRECLCHPSYPESLNCENRNLRAVPVIPQRTHYLYLQNNYISELTAEAFNNATDVRWINLANNRIQKIDKQVFQKIPALLYLYIQRNQLNEVPSGLPTSLEQIRLDRNRISKIPAGAFNKLENLTLLDLHYNQLSDTGLGKGTFKDLKSLMQLNLAHNALKKMPSGVPSNLIQLFLDKNRIDDIPKDYFKEFTHLAFVRLNYNQLNDKGVPKAVFNVSSLLDLQLAHNQLTVVPLFNTHLEHLHLNHNSIENINGTEICPCETQADLIDDSLVPRLRYLRLDGNHLHPPIPMDVIMCFRHLHSIVI
;
A
#
# COMPACT_ATOMS: atom_id res chain seq x y z
N SER A 1 -50.49 29.65 -6.45
CA SER A 1 -50.22 30.62 -5.45
C SER A 1 -48.83 31.25 -5.65
N ALA A 2 -48.74 32.51 -5.37
CA ALA A 2 -47.53 33.30 -5.53
C ALA A 2 -46.38 32.86 -4.60
N ALA A 3 -46.61 31.95 -3.73
CA ALA A 3 -45.61 31.53 -2.73
C ALA A 3 -44.35 30.93 -3.35
N GLY A 4 -44.48 30.26 -4.49
CA GLY A 4 -43.32 29.69 -5.14
C GLY A 4 -42.41 30.66 -5.85
N VAL A 5 -42.92 31.88 -6.07
CA VAL A 5 -42.17 32.89 -6.81
C VAL A 5 -41.34 33.79 -5.89
N THR A 6 -41.71 33.86 -4.65
CA THR A 6 -41.07 34.75 -3.69
C THR A 6 -39.74 34.26 -3.16
N GLY A 7 -39.42 33.01 -3.39
CA GLY A 7 -38.16 32.42 -2.90
C GLY A 7 -36.93 32.66 -3.76
N ARG A 8 -37.11 33.15 -4.96
CA ARG A 8 -36.00 33.41 -5.87
C ARG A 8 -35.82 34.88 -6.11
N ARG A 9 -35.09 35.49 -5.25
CA ARG A 9 -34.46 36.75 -5.64
C ARG A 9 -33.52 36.42 -6.80
N PRO A 10 -33.63 37.16 -7.91
CA PRO A 10 -32.59 37.08 -8.93
C PRO A 10 -31.27 37.34 -8.21
N SER A 11 -30.36 36.41 -8.30
CA SER A 11 -29.01 36.64 -7.81
C SER A 11 -28.49 37.89 -8.47
N VAL A 12 -28.24 38.92 -7.70
CA VAL A 12 -27.56 40.12 -8.19
C VAL A 12 -26.21 39.63 -8.72
N PRO A 13 -25.89 39.85 -10.00
CA PRO A 13 -24.58 39.50 -10.52
C PRO A 13 -23.56 40.21 -9.64
N LYS A 14 -22.75 39.44 -9.00
CA LYS A 14 -21.62 39.99 -8.25
C LYS A 14 -20.80 40.81 -9.23
N PRO A 15 -20.43 42.04 -8.89
CA PRO A 15 -19.56 42.83 -9.75
C PRO A 15 -18.29 42.02 -10.00
N VAL A 16 -18.09 41.69 -11.23
CA VAL A 16 -16.88 40.98 -11.64
C VAL A 16 -15.80 42.04 -11.78
N THR A 17 -14.88 42.05 -10.86
CA THR A 17 -13.59 42.70 -11.05
C THR A 17 -12.67 41.70 -11.74
N PRO A 18 -12.44 41.79 -13.03
CA PRO A 18 -11.77 40.75 -13.77
C PRO A 18 -10.38 40.40 -13.22
N ALA A 19 -9.62 41.40 -12.87
CA ALA A 19 -8.27 41.22 -12.35
C ALA A 19 -8.26 40.59 -10.95
N ALA A 20 -9.30 40.84 -10.14
CA ALA A 20 -9.39 40.33 -8.78
C ALA A 20 -9.92 38.89 -8.71
N LEU A 21 -10.51 38.41 -9.79
CA LEU A 21 -11.16 37.11 -9.85
C LEU A 21 -10.46 36.15 -10.79
N GLU A 22 -9.34 36.56 -11.35
CA GLU A 22 -8.48 35.64 -12.08
C GLU A 22 -8.06 34.47 -11.19
N PRO A 23 -7.88 33.28 -11.76
CA PRO A 23 -7.41 32.13 -11.01
C PRO A 23 -6.18 32.48 -10.19
N ARG A 24 -6.29 32.30 -8.91
CA ARG A 24 -5.26 32.69 -7.96
C ARG A 24 -4.34 31.55 -7.58
N GLU A 25 -4.39 30.41 -8.29
CA GLU A 25 -3.54 29.29 -7.97
C GLU A 25 -2.06 29.67 -7.81
N PRO A 26 -1.47 30.45 -8.71
CA PRO A 26 -0.06 30.84 -8.52
C PRO A 26 0.17 31.72 -7.30
N THR A 27 -0.87 32.44 -6.83
CA THR A 27 -0.76 33.31 -5.66
C THR A 27 -1.21 32.62 -4.37
N ASP A 28 -1.90 31.46 -4.48
CA ASP A 28 -2.33 30.67 -3.33
C ASP A 28 -1.19 29.86 -2.74
N PHE A 29 -0.13 29.66 -3.50
CA PHE A 29 1.06 28.95 -3.03
C PHE A 29 2.13 29.95 -2.61
N PRO A 30 2.78 29.68 -1.47
CA PRO A 30 3.88 30.51 -1.05
C PRO A 30 5.02 30.46 -2.07
N PRO A 31 5.80 31.54 -2.20
CA PRO A 31 6.94 31.53 -3.13
C PRO A 31 7.98 30.50 -2.75
N PRO A 32 8.79 30.03 -3.71
CA PRO A 32 9.88 29.12 -3.41
C PRO A 32 10.84 29.67 -2.38
N ILE A 33 11.31 28.79 -1.49
CA ILE A 33 12.27 29.14 -0.45
C ILE A 33 13.67 28.89 -0.98
N LEU A 34 14.54 29.90 -0.88
CA LEU A 34 15.91 29.75 -1.29
C LEU A 34 16.70 28.91 -0.28
N GLY A 35 17.57 28.04 -0.79
CA GLY A 35 18.49 27.28 0.01
C GLY A 35 19.70 28.09 0.43
N PRO A 36 20.62 27.49 1.21
CA PRO A 36 21.87 28.13 1.58
C PRO A 36 22.76 28.33 0.35
N PRO A 37 23.73 29.27 0.40
CA PRO A 37 24.72 29.39 -0.67
C PRO A 37 25.42 28.05 -0.89
N SER A 38 25.56 27.67 -2.17
CA SER A 38 26.16 26.38 -2.51
C SER A 38 27.60 26.54 -2.99
N PHE A 39 28.43 25.57 -2.65
CA PHE A 39 29.75 25.39 -3.18
C PHE A 39 29.73 25.01 -4.67
N PHE A 40 28.61 24.40 -5.14
CA PHE A 40 28.49 23.94 -6.51
C PHE A 40 27.72 24.97 -7.37
N PRO A 41 28.32 25.48 -8.45
CA PRO A 41 27.65 26.47 -9.30
C PRO A 41 26.38 25.98 -9.97
N ASP A 42 26.26 24.68 -10.22
CA ASP A 42 25.09 24.05 -10.85
C ASP A 42 23.97 23.68 -9.85
N CYS A 43 24.16 23.95 -8.57
CA CYS A 43 23.13 23.71 -7.58
C CYS A 43 21.97 24.69 -7.77
N PRO A 44 20.73 24.20 -7.90
CA PRO A 44 19.56 25.07 -7.92
C PRO A 44 19.49 25.95 -6.66
N ARG A 45 19.03 27.17 -6.81
CA ARG A 45 19.00 28.16 -5.72
C ARG A 45 18.14 27.73 -4.55
N GLU A 46 17.09 26.95 -4.84
CA GLU A 46 16.14 26.49 -3.82
C GLU A 46 16.67 25.26 -3.06
N CYS A 47 17.67 24.59 -3.58
CA CYS A 47 18.10 23.31 -3.07
C CYS A 47 19.34 23.40 -2.21
N LEU A 48 19.57 22.37 -1.40
CA LEU A 48 20.80 22.19 -0.63
C LEU A 48 21.68 21.18 -1.35
N CYS A 49 22.89 21.60 -1.69
CA CYS A 49 23.92 20.73 -2.25
C CYS A 49 25.10 20.68 -1.28
N HIS A 50 25.08 19.71 -0.39
CA HIS A 50 26.08 19.60 0.67
C HIS A 50 27.43 19.16 0.07
N PRO A 51 28.56 19.85 0.39
CA PRO A 51 29.88 19.51 -0.17
C PRO A 51 30.34 18.08 0.14
N SER A 52 29.95 17.55 1.29
CA SER A 52 30.29 16.18 1.70
C SER A 52 29.44 15.11 1.01
N TYR A 53 28.34 15.49 0.36
CA TYR A 53 27.41 14.59 -0.32
C TYR A 53 27.11 15.13 -1.74
N PRO A 54 28.10 15.15 -2.63
CA PRO A 54 27.93 15.77 -3.95
C PRO A 54 26.91 15.09 -4.85
N GLU A 55 26.55 13.84 -4.54
CA GLU A 55 25.58 13.05 -5.30
C GLU A 55 24.13 13.24 -4.83
N SER A 56 23.91 14.01 -3.77
CA SER A 56 22.58 14.30 -3.23
C SER A 56 22.13 15.69 -3.60
N LEU A 57 20.91 15.78 -4.13
CA LEU A 57 20.23 17.07 -4.34
C LEU A 57 19.03 17.12 -3.41
N ASN A 58 19.08 17.97 -2.39
CA ASN A 58 18.01 18.10 -1.42
C ASN A 58 17.20 19.37 -1.66
N CYS A 59 15.97 19.19 -2.15
CA CYS A 59 15.03 20.26 -2.44
C CYS A 59 13.72 20.12 -1.66
N GLU A 60 13.75 19.45 -0.51
CA GLU A 60 12.55 19.24 0.29
C GLU A 60 12.06 20.54 0.95
N ASN A 61 10.76 20.68 1.12
CA ASN A 61 10.14 21.81 1.86
C ASN A 61 10.55 23.18 1.30
N ARG A 62 10.56 23.34 -0.02
CA ARG A 62 11.03 24.57 -0.69
C ARG A 62 9.92 25.30 -1.44
N ASN A 63 8.67 24.90 -1.28
CA ASN A 63 7.54 25.47 -1.99
C ASN A 63 7.69 25.45 -3.52
N LEU A 64 8.37 24.43 -4.04
CA LEU A 64 8.62 24.28 -5.47
C LEU A 64 7.33 23.92 -6.20
N ARG A 65 7.13 24.49 -7.39
CA ARG A 65 6.01 24.16 -8.29
C ARG A 65 6.45 23.31 -9.46
N ALA A 66 7.72 23.18 -9.66
CA ALA A 66 8.32 22.38 -10.73
C ALA A 66 9.65 21.77 -10.25
N VAL A 67 10.04 20.71 -10.92
CA VAL A 67 11.35 20.08 -10.65
C VAL A 67 12.43 21.04 -11.13
N PRO A 68 13.40 21.39 -10.26
CA PRO A 68 14.51 22.26 -10.68
C PRO A 68 15.47 21.52 -11.61
N VAL A 69 16.42 22.26 -12.18
CA VAL A 69 17.47 21.65 -13.00
C VAL A 69 18.32 20.73 -12.15
N ILE A 70 18.39 19.46 -12.54
CA ILE A 70 19.09 18.43 -11.79
C ILE A 70 20.53 18.34 -12.25
N PRO A 71 21.54 18.53 -11.36
CA PRO A 71 22.94 18.34 -11.73
C PRO A 71 23.20 16.89 -12.16
N GLN A 72 24.06 16.70 -13.15
CA GLN A 72 24.34 15.37 -13.73
C GLN A 72 24.93 14.37 -12.73
N ARG A 73 25.66 14.84 -11.72
CA ARG A 73 26.21 13.99 -10.67
C ARG A 73 25.19 13.40 -9.69
N THR A 74 23.91 13.81 -9.79
CA THR A 74 22.88 13.45 -8.82
C THR A 74 22.52 11.96 -8.89
N HIS A 75 22.65 11.29 -7.75
CA HIS A 75 22.17 9.92 -7.55
C HIS A 75 20.90 9.90 -6.68
N TYR A 76 20.80 10.82 -5.72
CA TYR A 76 19.71 10.89 -4.74
C TYR A 76 19.00 12.24 -4.87
N LEU A 77 17.72 12.18 -5.24
CA LEU A 77 16.93 13.39 -5.50
C LEU A 77 15.79 13.47 -4.49
N TYR A 78 15.82 14.50 -3.66
CA TYR A 78 14.83 14.74 -2.62
C TYR A 78 13.96 15.94 -2.98
N LEU A 79 12.72 15.70 -3.40
CA LEU A 79 11.76 16.72 -3.83
C LEU A 79 10.45 16.65 -3.04
N GLN A 80 10.43 15.95 -1.92
CA GLN A 80 9.22 15.78 -1.11
C GLN A 80 8.76 17.11 -0.48
N ASN A 81 7.47 17.17 -0.18
CA ASN A 81 6.83 18.30 0.50
C ASN A 81 6.95 19.61 -0.27
N ASN A 82 6.58 19.58 -1.53
CA ASN A 82 6.52 20.75 -2.42
C ASN A 82 5.12 20.84 -3.06
N TYR A 83 4.97 21.63 -4.10
CA TYR A 83 3.72 21.84 -4.83
C TYR A 83 3.85 21.43 -6.30
N ILE A 84 4.70 20.47 -6.60
CA ILE A 84 4.93 20.00 -7.98
C ILE A 84 3.67 19.32 -8.48
N SER A 85 3.16 19.75 -9.65
CA SER A 85 1.92 19.23 -10.23
C SER A 85 2.15 18.31 -11.43
N GLU A 86 3.31 18.40 -12.07
CA GLU A 86 3.64 17.53 -13.20
C GLU A 86 5.14 17.26 -13.29
N LEU A 87 5.47 16.13 -13.91
CA LEU A 87 6.83 15.78 -14.24
C LEU A 87 6.98 15.84 -15.76
N THR A 88 7.91 16.67 -16.22
CA THR A 88 8.24 16.79 -17.64
C THR A 88 9.53 16.04 -17.95
N ALA A 89 9.62 15.49 -19.16
CA ALA A 89 10.82 14.77 -19.57
C ALA A 89 12.06 15.65 -19.57
N GLU A 90 11.91 16.92 -19.96
CA GLU A 90 13.01 17.86 -20.03
C GLU A 90 13.71 18.08 -18.69
N ALA A 91 12.93 18.08 -17.59
CA ALA A 91 13.49 18.27 -16.25
C ALA A 91 14.50 17.18 -15.87
N PHE A 92 14.40 16.03 -16.49
CA PHE A 92 15.22 14.86 -16.19
C PHE A 92 16.32 14.58 -17.23
N ASN A 93 16.58 15.51 -18.15
CA ASN A 93 17.57 15.29 -19.21
C ASN A 93 18.97 14.95 -18.67
N ASN A 94 19.36 15.49 -17.53
CA ASN A 94 20.67 15.25 -16.91
C ASN A 94 20.61 14.22 -15.77
N ALA A 95 19.48 13.53 -15.59
CA ALA A 95 19.25 12.67 -14.44
C ALA A 95 19.59 11.20 -14.71
N THR A 96 20.50 10.91 -15.64
CA THR A 96 20.80 9.54 -16.10
C THR A 96 21.33 8.63 -14.99
N ASP A 97 21.95 9.19 -13.96
CA ASP A 97 22.55 8.43 -12.86
C ASP A 97 21.69 8.42 -11.59
N VAL A 98 20.50 8.99 -11.65
CA VAL A 98 19.61 9.03 -10.50
C VAL A 98 19.11 7.63 -10.17
N ARG A 99 19.28 7.24 -8.89
CA ARG A 99 18.90 5.93 -8.35
C ARG A 99 17.74 6.01 -7.38
N TRP A 100 17.54 7.16 -6.77
CA TRP A 100 16.53 7.38 -5.76
C TRP A 100 15.82 8.71 -6.02
N ILE A 101 14.49 8.66 -6.14
CA ILE A 101 13.66 9.88 -6.23
C ILE A 101 12.60 9.82 -5.15
N ASN A 102 12.55 10.86 -4.32
CA ASN A 102 11.48 11.07 -3.39
C ASN A 102 10.65 12.28 -3.82
N LEU A 103 9.44 12.02 -4.31
CA LEU A 103 8.46 13.02 -4.73
C LEU A 103 7.23 13.01 -3.84
N ALA A 104 7.33 12.43 -2.65
CA ALA A 104 6.20 12.31 -1.74
C ALA A 104 5.64 13.67 -1.34
N ASN A 105 4.32 13.70 -1.13
CA ASN A 105 3.63 14.89 -0.67
C ASN A 105 3.85 16.09 -1.58
N ASN A 106 3.47 15.92 -2.81
CA ASN A 106 3.35 16.95 -3.84
C ASN A 106 1.90 16.96 -4.36
N ARG A 107 1.68 17.47 -5.54
CA ARG A 107 0.37 17.55 -6.19
C ARG A 107 0.42 17.00 -7.61
N ILE A 108 1.24 15.99 -7.83
CA ILE A 108 1.52 15.44 -9.15
C ILE A 108 0.27 14.75 -9.67
N GLN A 109 -0.24 15.24 -10.81
CA GLN A 109 -1.36 14.67 -11.52
C GLN A 109 -0.93 14.06 -12.85
N LYS A 110 0.16 14.57 -13.43
CA LYS A 110 0.60 14.23 -14.78
C LYS A 110 2.08 13.93 -14.80
N ILE A 111 2.43 12.84 -15.46
CA ILE A 111 3.82 12.45 -15.69
C ILE A 111 3.98 12.20 -17.19
N ASP A 112 4.86 12.92 -17.85
CA ASP A 112 5.17 12.70 -19.27
C ASP A 112 5.65 11.27 -19.48
N LYS A 113 5.22 10.64 -20.57
CA LYS A 113 5.54 9.24 -20.87
C LYS A 113 7.04 8.97 -20.97
N GLN A 114 7.82 9.96 -21.36
CA GLN A 114 9.27 9.83 -21.56
C GLN A 114 10.10 10.11 -20.29
N VAL A 115 9.48 10.50 -19.18
CA VAL A 115 10.22 10.83 -17.94
C VAL A 115 11.13 9.68 -17.53
N PHE A 116 10.59 8.48 -17.43
CA PHE A 116 11.35 7.32 -16.91
C PHE A 116 12.40 6.80 -17.87
N GLN A 117 12.30 7.14 -19.16
CA GLN A 117 13.36 6.85 -20.13
C GLN A 117 14.63 7.68 -19.87
N LYS A 118 14.48 8.83 -19.20
CA LYS A 118 15.60 9.71 -18.84
C LYS A 118 16.37 9.23 -17.62
N ILE A 119 15.78 8.31 -16.83
CA ILE A 119 16.33 7.87 -15.55
C ILE A 119 16.44 6.33 -15.49
N PRO A 120 17.21 5.72 -16.39
CA PRO A 120 17.26 4.26 -16.54
C PRO A 120 17.92 3.52 -15.37
N ALA A 121 18.63 4.23 -14.48
CA ALA A 121 19.28 3.65 -13.31
C ALA A 121 18.41 3.68 -12.04
N LEU A 122 17.17 4.15 -12.15
CA LEU A 122 16.31 4.34 -10.98
C LEU A 122 15.99 3.01 -10.27
N LEU A 123 16.26 2.98 -8.96
CA LEU A 123 15.99 1.83 -8.09
C LEU A 123 14.78 2.07 -7.17
N TYR A 124 14.63 3.30 -6.66
CA TYR A 124 13.61 3.64 -5.68
C TYR A 124 12.81 4.84 -6.16
N LEU A 125 11.51 4.62 -6.37
CA LEU A 125 10.56 5.67 -6.77
C LEU A 125 9.52 5.84 -5.67
N TYR A 126 9.59 6.95 -4.96
CA TYR A 126 8.65 7.33 -3.93
C TYR A 126 7.81 8.51 -4.41
N ILE A 127 6.56 8.23 -4.72
CA ILE A 127 5.63 9.22 -5.27
C ILE A 127 4.28 9.15 -4.53
N GLN A 128 4.32 8.72 -3.28
CA GLN A 128 3.14 8.66 -2.43
C GLN A 128 2.63 10.06 -2.08
N ARG A 129 1.37 10.14 -1.67
CA ARG A 129 0.69 11.39 -1.30
C ARG A 129 0.74 12.43 -2.43
N ASN A 130 0.31 12.02 -3.59
CA ASN A 130 0.14 12.87 -4.76
C ASN A 130 -1.30 12.72 -5.28
N GLN A 131 -1.55 13.06 -6.52
CA GLN A 131 -2.89 13.08 -7.10
C GLN A 131 -2.95 12.29 -8.42
N LEU A 132 -2.14 11.24 -8.55
CA LEU A 132 -2.15 10.40 -9.73
C LEU A 132 -3.46 9.61 -9.83
N ASN A 133 -4.02 9.52 -11.04
CA ASN A 133 -5.23 8.76 -11.33
C ASN A 133 -4.94 7.33 -11.82
N GLU A 134 -3.73 7.08 -12.26
CA GLU A 134 -3.29 5.77 -12.73
C GLU A 134 -1.80 5.58 -12.45
N VAL A 135 -1.38 4.33 -12.48
CA VAL A 135 0.05 4.01 -12.38
C VAL A 135 0.76 4.56 -13.61
N PRO A 136 1.89 5.27 -13.45
CA PRO A 136 2.61 5.83 -14.58
C PRO A 136 3.15 4.75 -15.51
N SER A 137 3.19 5.06 -16.81
CA SER A 137 3.73 4.17 -17.84
C SER A 137 5.23 4.35 -18.02
N GLY A 138 5.86 3.38 -18.65
CA GLY A 138 7.28 3.46 -19.00
C GLY A 138 8.24 3.33 -17.83
N LEU A 139 7.81 2.74 -16.73
CA LEU A 139 8.65 2.56 -15.55
C LEU A 139 9.94 1.79 -15.90
N PRO A 140 11.09 2.23 -15.37
CA PRO A 140 12.37 1.58 -15.71
C PRO A 140 12.47 0.19 -15.08
N THR A 141 13.05 -0.75 -15.81
CA THR A 141 13.17 -2.15 -15.40
C THR A 141 14.16 -2.36 -14.25
N SER A 142 14.94 -1.33 -13.91
CA SER A 142 15.86 -1.32 -12.78
C SER A 142 15.18 -1.23 -11.43
N LEU A 143 13.89 -0.83 -11.39
CA LEU A 143 13.20 -0.54 -10.14
C LEU A 143 13.17 -1.72 -9.17
N GLU A 144 13.46 -1.42 -7.90
CA GLU A 144 13.38 -2.36 -6.78
C GLU A 144 12.24 -2.02 -5.83
N GLN A 145 11.88 -0.73 -5.67
CA GLN A 145 10.78 -0.31 -4.82
C GLN A 145 9.98 0.81 -5.47
N ILE A 146 8.65 0.68 -5.42
CA ILE A 146 7.71 1.70 -5.88
C ILE A 146 6.71 1.97 -4.77
N ARG A 147 6.58 3.23 -4.36
CA ARG A 147 5.55 3.69 -3.43
C ARG A 147 4.62 4.66 -4.14
N LEU A 148 3.37 4.23 -4.28
CA LEU A 148 2.29 4.98 -4.94
C LEU A 148 1.08 5.14 -4.01
N ASP A 149 1.24 4.89 -2.73
CA ASP A 149 0.14 4.99 -1.78
C ASP A 149 -0.37 6.42 -1.65
N ARG A 150 -1.63 6.54 -1.24
CA ARG A 150 -2.29 7.83 -1.02
C ARG A 150 -2.29 8.74 -2.26
N ASN A 151 -2.63 8.15 -3.37
CA ASN A 151 -2.97 8.83 -4.61
C ASN A 151 -4.47 8.65 -4.87
N ARG A 152 -4.89 8.80 -6.12
CA ARG A 152 -6.27 8.58 -6.57
C ARG A 152 -6.33 7.52 -7.64
N ILE A 153 -5.45 6.52 -7.56
CA ILE A 153 -5.26 5.52 -8.60
C ILE A 153 -6.47 4.58 -8.62
N SER A 154 -7.21 4.60 -9.72
CA SER A 154 -8.33 3.70 -9.97
C SER A 154 -8.02 2.65 -11.01
N LYS A 155 -6.91 2.79 -11.73
CA LYS A 155 -6.55 1.94 -12.85
C LYS A 155 -5.04 1.70 -12.90
N ILE A 156 -4.68 0.46 -13.18
CA ILE A 156 -3.32 0.08 -13.55
C ILE A 156 -3.35 -0.24 -15.04
N PRO A 157 -2.76 0.62 -15.91
CA PRO A 157 -2.75 0.37 -17.34
C PRO A 157 -2.12 -0.98 -17.68
N ALA A 158 -2.61 -1.62 -18.73
CA ALA A 158 -2.04 -2.88 -19.19
C ALA A 158 -0.55 -2.72 -19.45
N GLY A 159 0.25 -3.61 -18.89
CA GLY A 159 1.69 -3.59 -19.07
C GLY A 159 2.45 -2.59 -18.19
N ALA A 160 1.79 -1.89 -17.27
CA ALA A 160 2.44 -0.89 -16.41
C ALA A 160 3.64 -1.46 -15.62
N PHE A 161 3.57 -2.71 -15.21
CA PHE A 161 4.61 -3.38 -14.45
C PHE A 161 5.40 -4.42 -15.25
N ASN A 162 5.27 -4.38 -16.58
CA ASN A 162 5.97 -5.34 -17.44
C ASN A 162 7.49 -5.24 -17.24
N LYS A 163 8.12 -6.41 -17.16
CA LYS A 163 9.58 -6.56 -17.04
C LYS A 163 10.21 -5.96 -15.77
N LEU A 164 9.41 -5.60 -14.78
CA LEU A 164 9.94 -5.14 -13.50
C LEU A 164 10.34 -6.35 -12.64
N GLU A 165 11.25 -7.14 -13.14
CA GLU A 165 11.63 -8.43 -12.53
C GLU A 165 12.44 -8.30 -11.24
N ASN A 166 12.99 -7.11 -10.97
CA ASN A 166 13.76 -6.84 -9.75
C ASN A 166 12.94 -6.15 -8.67
N LEU A 167 11.66 -5.84 -8.94
CA LEU A 167 10.82 -5.15 -7.99
C LEU A 167 10.53 -6.05 -6.79
N THR A 168 10.87 -5.56 -5.59
CA THR A 168 10.65 -6.28 -4.33
C THR A 168 9.53 -5.71 -3.49
N LEU A 169 9.23 -4.42 -3.64
CA LEU A 169 8.18 -3.74 -2.89
C LEU A 169 7.29 -2.91 -3.82
N LEU A 170 5.99 -3.15 -3.74
CA LEU A 170 4.97 -2.37 -4.45
C LEU A 170 3.91 -1.95 -3.44
N ASP A 171 3.82 -0.65 -3.19
CA ASP A 171 2.84 -0.07 -2.28
C ASP A 171 1.82 0.75 -3.05
N LEU A 172 0.58 0.27 -3.06
CA LEU A 172 -0.57 0.90 -3.70
C LEU A 172 -1.71 1.14 -2.71
N HIS A 173 -1.42 1.12 -1.41
CA HIS A 173 -2.49 1.28 -0.44
C HIS A 173 -3.07 2.69 -0.47
N TYR A 174 -4.29 2.80 0.00
CA TYR A 174 -5.01 4.08 0.04
C TYR A 174 -5.13 4.72 -1.34
N ASN A 175 -5.70 3.97 -2.26
CA ASN A 175 -6.05 4.41 -3.60
C ASN A 175 -7.53 4.09 -3.87
N GLN A 176 -7.92 4.00 -5.13
CA GLN A 176 -9.30 3.75 -5.54
C GLN A 176 -9.38 2.54 -6.49
N LEU A 177 -8.48 1.57 -6.31
CA LEU A 177 -8.45 0.38 -7.17
C LEU A 177 -9.68 -0.49 -6.91
N SER A 178 -10.31 -0.91 -8.01
CA SER A 178 -11.37 -1.91 -8.02
C SER A 178 -10.92 -3.12 -8.83
N ASP A 179 -11.72 -4.18 -8.83
CA ASP A 179 -11.38 -5.40 -9.57
C ASP A 179 -11.20 -5.13 -11.07
N THR A 180 -11.97 -4.20 -11.63
CA THR A 180 -11.85 -3.80 -13.03
C THR A 180 -10.59 -3.00 -13.33
N GLY A 181 -10.01 -2.35 -12.32
CA GLY A 181 -8.74 -1.63 -12.45
C GLY A 181 -7.52 -2.54 -12.43
N LEU A 182 -7.70 -3.80 -12.04
CA LEU A 182 -6.65 -4.82 -12.01
C LEU A 182 -6.89 -5.84 -13.11
N GLY A 183 -6.01 -5.92 -14.11
CA GLY A 183 -6.05 -6.97 -15.10
C GLY A 183 -5.52 -8.29 -14.57
N LYS A 184 -5.84 -9.39 -15.25
CA LYS A 184 -5.37 -10.73 -14.85
C LYS A 184 -3.85 -10.87 -14.83
N GLY A 185 -3.16 -10.21 -15.74
CA GLY A 185 -1.71 -10.29 -15.87
C GLY A 185 -0.96 -9.12 -15.23
N THR A 186 -1.61 -8.30 -14.40
CA THR A 186 -1.03 -7.08 -13.84
C THR A 186 0.29 -7.34 -13.10
N PHE A 187 0.36 -8.40 -12.32
CA PHE A 187 1.52 -8.69 -11.46
C PHE A 187 2.42 -9.80 -11.99
N LYS A 188 2.15 -10.33 -13.18
CA LYS A 188 2.80 -11.57 -13.67
C LYS A 188 4.33 -11.51 -13.78
N ASP A 189 4.89 -10.33 -14.12
CA ASP A 189 6.32 -10.18 -14.33
C ASP A 189 7.09 -9.86 -13.05
N LEU A 190 6.39 -9.63 -11.93
CA LEU A 190 6.99 -9.21 -10.67
C LEU A 190 7.58 -10.40 -9.91
N LYS A 191 8.54 -11.07 -10.52
CA LYS A 191 9.10 -12.35 -10.04
C LYS A 191 9.83 -12.25 -8.70
N SER A 192 10.34 -11.07 -8.36
CA SER A 192 11.07 -10.82 -7.12
C SER A 192 10.22 -10.16 -6.05
N LEU A 193 8.92 -9.95 -6.31
CA LEU A 193 8.06 -9.22 -5.39
C LEU A 193 7.96 -9.94 -4.04
N MET A 194 8.29 -9.23 -2.97
CA MET A 194 8.23 -9.72 -1.60
C MET A 194 7.13 -9.06 -0.78
N GLN A 195 6.82 -7.80 -1.09
CA GLN A 195 5.80 -7.02 -0.36
C GLN A 195 4.83 -6.39 -1.34
N LEU A 196 3.54 -6.71 -1.19
CA LEU A 196 2.45 -6.11 -1.95
C LEU A 196 1.43 -5.55 -0.97
N ASN A 197 1.24 -4.23 -1.01
CA ASN A 197 0.25 -3.55 -0.19
C ASN A 197 -0.85 -2.97 -1.08
N LEU A 198 -2.05 -3.54 -0.99
CA LEU A 198 -3.26 -3.08 -1.68
C LEU A 198 -4.35 -2.69 -0.67
N ALA A 199 -3.99 -2.42 0.57
CA ALA A 199 -4.94 -2.02 1.60
C ALA A 199 -5.63 -0.70 1.26
N HIS A 200 -6.82 -0.48 1.81
CA HIS A 200 -7.59 0.74 1.55
C HIS A 200 -7.82 1.00 0.07
N ASN A 201 -8.38 0.04 -0.61
CA ASN A 201 -8.87 0.17 -1.98
C ASN A 201 -10.34 -0.29 -2.03
N ALA A 202 -10.84 -0.63 -3.19
CA ALA A 202 -12.23 -1.06 -3.38
C ALA A 202 -12.34 -2.45 -4.01
N LEU A 203 -11.41 -3.35 -3.67
CA LEU A 203 -11.38 -4.70 -4.21
C LEU A 203 -12.46 -5.55 -3.56
N LYS A 204 -13.21 -6.30 -4.38
CA LYS A 204 -14.16 -7.32 -3.94
C LYS A 204 -13.58 -8.72 -4.02
N LYS A 205 -12.57 -8.90 -4.85
CA LYS A 205 -11.92 -10.19 -5.09
C LYS A 205 -10.46 -10.13 -4.68
N MET A 206 -9.94 -11.29 -4.31
CA MET A 206 -8.50 -11.43 -4.12
C MET A 206 -7.76 -11.14 -5.43
N PRO A 207 -6.64 -10.41 -5.38
CA PRO A 207 -5.88 -10.13 -6.59
C PRO A 207 -5.34 -11.41 -7.21
N SER A 208 -5.56 -11.59 -8.52
CA SER A 208 -5.09 -12.76 -9.24
C SER A 208 -3.67 -12.58 -9.77
N GLY A 209 -2.98 -13.70 -10.02
CA GLY A 209 -1.65 -13.68 -10.64
C GLY A 209 -0.56 -13.06 -9.79
N VAL A 210 -0.75 -13.01 -8.48
CA VAL A 210 0.28 -12.52 -7.56
C VAL A 210 1.44 -13.51 -7.51
N PRO A 211 2.69 -13.04 -7.62
CA PRO A 211 3.85 -13.93 -7.65
C PRO A 211 4.03 -14.76 -6.38
N SER A 212 4.51 -15.99 -6.54
CA SER A 212 4.61 -16.97 -5.46
C SER A 212 5.72 -16.69 -4.43
N ASN A 213 6.65 -15.80 -4.72
CA ASN A 213 7.71 -15.42 -3.79
C ASN A 213 7.28 -14.39 -2.73
N LEU A 214 6.02 -14.00 -2.77
CA LEU A 214 5.50 -12.97 -1.87
C LEU A 214 5.66 -13.40 -0.41
N ILE A 215 6.10 -12.46 0.44
CA ILE A 215 6.27 -12.64 1.89
C ILE A 215 5.15 -11.90 2.64
N GLN A 216 4.76 -10.72 2.17
CA GLN A 216 3.72 -9.90 2.80
C GLN A 216 2.64 -9.53 1.80
N LEU A 217 1.39 -9.80 2.16
CA LEU A 217 0.21 -9.42 1.38
C LEU A 217 -0.76 -8.67 2.29
N PHE A 218 -0.91 -7.37 2.04
CA PHE A 218 -1.79 -6.50 2.83
C PHE A 218 -2.99 -6.08 1.98
N LEU A 219 -4.18 -6.48 2.45
CA LEU A 219 -5.46 -6.25 1.78
C LEU A 219 -6.52 -5.65 2.73
N ASP A 220 -6.08 -5.01 3.81
CA ASP A 220 -6.99 -4.40 4.77
C ASP A 220 -7.90 -3.37 4.11
N LYS A 221 -9.11 -3.24 4.66
CA LYS A 221 -10.06 -2.19 4.22
C LYS A 221 -10.34 -2.19 2.72
N ASN A 222 -10.63 -3.36 2.22
CA ASN A 222 -11.25 -3.57 0.92
C ASN A 222 -12.69 -4.05 1.15
N ARG A 223 -13.27 -4.75 0.18
CA ARG A 223 -14.63 -5.32 0.26
C ARG A 223 -14.61 -6.80 -0.07
N ILE A 224 -13.51 -7.48 0.26
CA ILE A 224 -13.31 -8.88 -0.10
C ILE A 224 -14.25 -9.74 0.74
N ASP A 225 -15.07 -10.55 0.05
CA ASP A 225 -16.04 -11.45 0.68
C ASP A 225 -15.75 -12.92 0.42
N ASP A 226 -14.80 -13.23 -0.45
CA ASP A 226 -14.50 -14.60 -0.86
C ASP A 226 -13.01 -14.77 -1.17
N ILE A 227 -12.48 -15.91 -0.76
CA ILE A 227 -11.10 -16.32 -1.08
C ILE A 227 -11.18 -17.60 -1.91
N PRO A 228 -10.60 -17.62 -3.12
CA PRO A 228 -10.57 -18.85 -3.92
C PRO A 228 -9.92 -20.01 -3.19
N LYS A 229 -10.44 -21.21 -3.38
CA LYS A 229 -10.08 -22.41 -2.62
C LYS A 229 -8.57 -22.68 -2.53
N ASP A 230 -7.85 -22.54 -3.63
CA ASP A 230 -6.42 -22.83 -3.69
C ASP A 230 -5.57 -21.58 -3.79
N TYR A 231 -6.09 -20.44 -3.30
CA TYR A 231 -5.46 -19.15 -3.49
C TYR A 231 -4.01 -19.10 -3.02
N PHE A 232 -3.71 -19.66 -1.84
CA PHE A 232 -2.37 -19.60 -1.25
C PHE A 232 -1.49 -20.81 -1.56
N LYS A 233 -1.95 -21.72 -2.40
CA LYS A 233 -1.28 -23.00 -2.63
C LYS A 233 0.17 -22.87 -3.12
N GLU A 234 0.43 -21.88 -3.99
CA GLU A 234 1.74 -21.69 -4.60
C GLU A 234 2.69 -20.82 -3.77
N PHE A 235 2.19 -20.24 -2.68
CA PHE A 235 2.99 -19.35 -1.83
C PHE A 235 3.77 -20.16 -0.81
N THR A 236 5.09 -20.25 -1.00
CA THR A 236 5.97 -21.01 -0.10
C THR A 236 6.68 -20.17 0.96
N HIS A 237 6.65 -18.84 0.80
CA HIS A 237 7.33 -17.89 1.68
C HIS A 237 6.38 -16.89 2.34
N LEU A 238 5.09 -16.97 2.07
CA LEU A 238 4.12 -16.02 2.60
C LEU A 238 4.05 -16.11 4.12
N ALA A 239 4.46 -15.04 4.79
CA ALA A 239 4.57 -14.98 6.24
C ALA A 239 3.53 -14.07 6.89
N PHE A 240 3.09 -13.03 6.19
CA PHE A 240 2.19 -12.01 6.72
C PHE A 240 1.03 -11.78 5.78
N VAL A 241 -0.19 -12.06 6.26
CA VAL A 241 -1.44 -11.81 5.52
C VAL A 241 -2.33 -10.94 6.39
N ARG A 242 -2.75 -9.79 5.85
CA ARG A 242 -3.71 -8.90 6.50
C ARG A 242 -4.95 -8.73 5.64
N LEU A 243 -6.09 -9.07 6.22
CA LEU A 243 -7.41 -8.96 5.60
C LEU A 243 -8.41 -8.31 6.57
N ASN A 244 -7.92 -7.45 7.46
CA ASN A 244 -8.78 -6.74 8.39
C ASN A 244 -9.75 -5.81 7.66
N TYR A 245 -10.94 -5.60 8.23
CA TYR A 245 -11.93 -4.68 7.66
C TYR A 245 -12.30 -5.05 6.22
N ASN A 246 -12.63 -6.30 6.01
CA ASN A 246 -13.21 -6.78 4.76
C ASN A 246 -14.64 -7.30 5.03
N GLN A 247 -15.16 -8.16 4.18
CA GLN A 247 -16.51 -8.71 4.30
C GLN A 247 -16.49 -10.23 4.28
N LEU A 248 -15.40 -10.82 4.79
CA LEU A 248 -15.26 -12.27 4.83
C LEU A 248 -16.24 -12.87 5.83
N ASN A 249 -16.97 -13.89 5.38
CA ASN A 249 -17.83 -14.73 6.20
C ASN A 249 -17.36 -16.19 6.08
N ASP A 250 -17.97 -17.08 6.83
CA ASP A 250 -17.56 -18.49 6.85
C ASP A 250 -17.63 -19.13 5.46
N LYS A 251 -18.62 -18.76 4.67
CA LYS A 251 -18.80 -19.26 3.30
C LYS A 251 -17.69 -18.79 2.37
N GLY A 252 -17.17 -17.59 2.58
CA GLY A 252 -16.11 -16.99 1.77
C GLY A 252 -14.71 -17.44 2.16
N VAL A 253 -14.57 -18.21 3.25
CA VAL A 253 -13.28 -18.73 3.71
C VAL A 253 -13.31 -20.25 3.58
N PRO A 254 -12.77 -20.81 2.48
CA PRO A 254 -12.72 -22.25 2.29
C PRO A 254 -11.95 -22.95 3.41
N LYS A 255 -12.39 -24.17 3.75
CA LYS A 255 -11.69 -24.98 4.73
C LYS A 255 -10.22 -25.14 4.34
N ALA A 256 -9.32 -24.92 5.26
CA ALA A 256 -7.88 -25.07 5.07
C ALA A 256 -7.22 -24.03 4.14
N VAL A 257 -7.93 -22.99 3.69
CA VAL A 257 -7.31 -21.96 2.83
C VAL A 257 -6.14 -21.26 3.55
N PHE A 258 -6.23 -21.11 4.87
CA PHE A 258 -5.17 -20.50 5.68
C PHE A 258 -4.19 -21.51 6.28
N ASN A 259 -4.31 -22.78 5.93
CA ASN A 259 -3.33 -23.80 6.35
C ASN A 259 -2.06 -23.70 5.49
N VAL A 260 -1.31 -22.63 5.70
CA VAL A 260 -0.10 -22.27 4.94
C VAL A 260 1.09 -22.39 5.88
N SER A 261 2.02 -23.31 5.58
CA SER A 261 3.13 -23.66 6.50
C SER A 261 4.10 -22.52 6.79
N SER A 262 4.22 -21.57 5.88
CA SER A 262 5.11 -20.42 6.03
C SER A 262 4.48 -19.27 6.82
N LEU A 263 3.15 -19.29 7.02
CA LEU A 263 2.40 -18.17 7.59
C LEU A 263 2.72 -18.02 9.09
N LEU A 264 3.10 -16.81 9.48
CA LEU A 264 3.44 -16.43 10.85
C LEU A 264 2.41 -15.51 11.49
N ASP A 265 1.81 -14.62 10.72
CA ASP A 265 0.85 -13.61 11.17
C ASP A 265 -0.33 -13.56 10.23
N LEU A 266 -1.52 -13.82 10.77
CA LEU A 266 -2.78 -13.78 10.03
C LEU A 266 -3.74 -12.82 10.73
N GLN A 267 -4.17 -11.79 10.02
CA GLN A 267 -5.08 -10.78 10.54
C GLN A 267 -6.39 -10.78 9.77
N LEU A 268 -7.46 -11.09 10.47
CA LEU A 268 -8.83 -11.20 9.96
C LEU A 268 -9.82 -10.40 10.80
N ALA A 269 -9.35 -9.38 11.51
CA ALA A 269 -10.20 -8.56 12.38
C ALA A 269 -11.25 -7.80 11.56
N HIS A 270 -12.38 -7.51 12.19
CA HIS A 270 -13.46 -6.73 11.57
C HIS A 270 -13.97 -7.35 10.26
N ASN A 271 -14.29 -8.62 10.33
CA ASN A 271 -14.99 -9.37 9.28
C ASN A 271 -16.30 -9.92 9.84
N GLN A 272 -16.86 -10.96 9.24
CA GLN A 272 -18.15 -11.55 9.60
C GLN A 272 -18.01 -13.04 9.89
N LEU A 273 -16.88 -13.48 10.39
CA LEU A 273 -16.64 -14.89 10.71
C LEU A 273 -17.41 -15.28 11.96
N THR A 274 -17.99 -16.47 11.97
CA THR A 274 -18.65 -17.05 13.15
C THR A 274 -17.85 -18.19 13.77
N VAL A 275 -16.85 -18.69 13.07
CA VAL A 275 -15.95 -19.73 13.54
C VAL A 275 -14.50 -19.33 13.29
N VAL A 276 -13.59 -19.86 14.10
CA VAL A 276 -12.17 -19.71 13.89
C VAL A 276 -11.75 -20.56 12.69
N PRO A 277 -11.17 -19.98 11.63
CA PRO A 277 -10.73 -20.77 10.48
C PRO A 277 -9.56 -21.67 10.86
N LEU A 278 -9.43 -22.79 10.14
CA LEU A 278 -8.30 -23.68 10.29
C LEU A 278 -7.00 -22.96 9.89
N PHE A 279 -5.95 -23.12 10.66
CA PHE A 279 -4.64 -22.54 10.38
C PHE A 279 -3.51 -23.57 10.65
N ASN A 280 -2.31 -23.25 10.17
CA ASN A 280 -1.17 -24.15 10.31
C ASN A 280 -0.58 -24.07 11.72
N THR A 281 0.06 -25.17 12.18
CA THR A 281 0.74 -25.24 13.48
C THR A 281 1.87 -24.21 13.63
N HIS A 282 2.40 -23.69 12.53
CA HIS A 282 3.49 -22.70 12.56
C HIS A 282 3.03 -21.26 12.81
N LEU A 283 1.71 -21.02 12.77
CA LEU A 283 1.17 -19.67 12.97
C LEU A 283 1.48 -19.17 14.37
N GLU A 284 2.01 -17.95 14.50
CA GLU A 284 2.38 -17.35 15.78
C GLU A 284 1.39 -16.28 16.25
N HIS A 285 0.81 -15.51 15.33
CA HIS A 285 -0.12 -14.41 15.63
C HIS A 285 -1.41 -14.54 14.83
N LEU A 286 -2.53 -14.55 15.54
CA LEU A 286 -3.86 -14.64 14.93
C LEU A 286 -4.77 -13.55 15.49
N HIS A 287 -5.25 -12.68 14.61
CA HIS A 287 -6.15 -11.59 14.95
C HIS A 287 -7.53 -11.87 14.37
N LEU A 288 -8.49 -12.13 15.25
CA LEU A 288 -9.90 -12.40 14.90
C LEU A 288 -10.85 -11.48 15.65
N ASN A 289 -10.35 -10.38 16.20
CA ASN A 289 -11.17 -9.44 16.94
C ASN A 289 -12.25 -8.81 16.05
N HIS A 290 -13.39 -8.49 16.64
CA HIS A 290 -14.53 -7.88 15.97
C HIS A 290 -15.05 -8.70 14.77
N ASN A 291 -15.28 -9.98 15.02
CA ASN A 291 -16.08 -10.86 14.16
C ASN A 291 -17.38 -11.22 14.91
N SER A 292 -17.96 -12.36 14.60
CA SER A 292 -19.20 -12.83 15.23
C SER A 292 -19.03 -14.24 15.81
N ILE A 293 -17.82 -14.53 16.34
CA ILE A 293 -17.51 -15.84 16.90
C ILE A 293 -18.21 -16.00 18.24
N GLU A 294 -19.03 -17.05 18.38
CA GLU A 294 -19.81 -17.31 19.59
C GLU A 294 -19.14 -18.33 20.49
N ASN A 295 -18.48 -19.31 19.94
CA ASN A 295 -17.87 -20.41 20.67
C ASN A 295 -16.49 -20.74 20.16
N ILE A 296 -15.62 -21.09 21.06
CA ILE A 296 -14.33 -21.69 20.76
C ILE A 296 -14.18 -22.95 21.61
N ASN A 297 -13.64 -24.01 21.02
CA ASN A 297 -13.24 -25.19 21.78
C ASN A 297 -11.98 -25.79 21.12
N GLY A 298 -11.19 -26.49 21.92
CA GLY A 298 -9.90 -27.01 21.45
C GLY A 298 -10.01 -28.05 20.36
N THR A 299 -11.10 -28.83 20.32
CA THR A 299 -11.30 -29.84 19.30
C THR A 299 -11.52 -29.25 17.91
N GLU A 300 -12.10 -28.05 17.83
CA GLU A 300 -12.39 -27.36 16.56
C GLU A 300 -11.24 -26.50 16.09
N ILE A 301 -10.58 -25.78 17.00
CA ILE A 301 -9.58 -24.77 16.62
C ILE A 301 -8.14 -25.27 16.71
N CYS A 302 -7.90 -26.38 17.42
CA CYS A 302 -6.54 -26.93 17.55
C CYS A 302 -6.08 -27.54 16.21
N PRO A 303 -4.97 -27.07 15.64
CA PRO A 303 -4.48 -27.61 14.38
C PRO A 303 -3.81 -28.97 14.51
N CYS A 304 -3.71 -29.52 15.73
CA CYS A 304 -3.20 -30.87 15.98
C CYS A 304 -4.28 -31.91 15.73
N GLU A 305 -3.95 -32.99 15.04
CA GLU A 305 -4.91 -34.04 14.72
C GLU A 305 -5.09 -35.03 15.87
N THR A 306 -4.08 -35.24 16.71
CA THR A 306 -4.12 -36.21 17.80
C THR A 306 -3.45 -35.64 19.06
N GLN A 307 -3.77 -36.25 20.24
CA GLN A 307 -3.07 -35.92 21.49
C GLN A 307 -1.59 -36.29 21.45
N ALA A 308 -1.20 -37.24 20.63
CA ALA A 308 0.20 -37.62 20.45
C ALA A 308 1.01 -36.41 19.88
N ASP A 309 0.41 -35.59 19.06
CA ASP A 309 1.04 -34.39 18.51
C ASP A 309 1.36 -33.37 19.60
N LEU A 310 0.60 -33.37 20.70
CA LEU A 310 0.83 -32.46 21.82
C LEU A 310 2.00 -32.90 22.73
N ILE A 311 2.46 -34.15 22.59
CA ILE A 311 3.57 -34.73 23.38
C ILE A 311 4.90 -34.39 22.71
N ASP A 312 4.92 -34.37 21.39
CA ASP A 312 6.12 -33.98 20.62
C ASP A 312 6.17 -32.45 20.51
N ASP A 313 7.12 -31.83 21.17
CA ASP A 313 7.27 -30.37 21.17
C ASP A 313 7.44 -29.77 19.76
N SER A 314 7.95 -30.56 18.81
CA SER A 314 8.09 -30.09 17.43
C SER A 314 6.73 -29.96 16.70
N LEU A 315 5.70 -30.66 17.20
CA LEU A 315 4.35 -30.66 16.62
C LEU A 315 3.38 -29.78 17.40
N VAL A 316 3.81 -29.20 18.51
CA VAL A 316 2.98 -28.29 19.31
C VAL A 316 2.73 -27.01 18.53
N PRO A 317 1.47 -26.54 18.44
CA PRO A 317 1.16 -25.27 17.80
C PRO A 317 1.98 -24.12 18.37
N ARG A 318 2.50 -23.28 17.50
CA ARG A 318 3.40 -22.19 17.86
C ARG A 318 2.69 -20.90 18.18
N LEU A 319 1.35 -20.90 18.23
CA LEU A 319 0.56 -19.70 18.47
C LEU A 319 0.94 -19.03 19.78
N ARG A 320 1.35 -17.77 19.72
CA ARG A 320 1.80 -16.96 20.84
C ARG A 320 0.80 -15.86 21.21
N TYR A 321 0.10 -15.33 20.23
CA TYR A 321 -0.84 -14.24 20.42
C TYR A 321 -2.13 -14.55 19.69
N LEU A 322 -3.25 -14.51 20.44
CA LEU A 322 -4.59 -14.74 19.91
C LEU A 322 -5.49 -13.60 20.35
N ARG A 323 -6.06 -12.88 19.40
CA ARG A 323 -6.95 -11.79 19.68
C ARG A 323 -8.37 -12.12 19.23
N LEU A 324 -9.30 -12.14 20.20
CA LEU A 324 -10.70 -12.53 20.01
C LEU A 324 -11.70 -11.54 20.62
N ASP A 325 -11.25 -10.37 21.07
CA ASP A 325 -12.12 -9.35 21.63
C ASP A 325 -13.10 -8.81 20.60
N GLY A 326 -14.25 -8.31 21.06
CA GLY A 326 -15.29 -7.80 20.17
C GLY A 326 -16.09 -8.88 19.45
N ASN A 327 -15.97 -10.14 19.88
CA ASN A 327 -16.81 -11.25 19.45
C ASN A 327 -17.94 -11.51 20.48
N HIS A 328 -18.63 -12.63 20.36
CA HIS A 328 -19.70 -13.02 21.28
C HIS A 328 -19.24 -14.11 22.27
N LEU A 329 -17.97 -14.06 22.64
CA LEU A 329 -17.34 -15.01 23.54
C LEU A 329 -17.46 -14.52 24.98
N HIS A 330 -17.59 -15.47 25.90
CA HIS A 330 -17.65 -15.22 27.34
C HIS A 330 -16.53 -16.00 28.05
N PRO A 331 -15.80 -15.34 28.97
CA PRO A 331 -14.86 -16.08 29.82
C PRO A 331 -15.60 -17.11 30.69
N PRO A 332 -14.92 -18.20 31.12
CA PRO A 332 -13.49 -18.47 30.95
C PRO A 332 -13.16 -19.11 29.61
N ILE A 333 -11.87 -19.04 29.25
CA ILE A 333 -11.34 -19.72 28.08
C ILE A 333 -11.37 -21.24 28.34
N PRO A 334 -11.90 -22.05 27.40
CA PRO A 334 -11.89 -23.49 27.57
C PRO A 334 -10.51 -24.04 27.81
N MET A 335 -10.40 -25.01 28.73
CA MET A 335 -9.10 -25.60 29.10
C MET A 335 -8.44 -26.31 27.93
N ASP A 336 -9.21 -26.94 27.05
CA ASP A 336 -8.68 -27.63 25.87
C ASP A 336 -8.01 -26.67 24.86
N VAL A 337 -8.46 -25.41 24.80
CA VAL A 337 -7.81 -24.35 24.03
C VAL A 337 -6.43 -24.04 24.62
N ILE A 338 -6.36 -23.88 25.93
CA ILE A 338 -5.11 -23.59 26.63
C ILE A 338 -4.14 -24.75 26.48
N MET A 339 -4.63 -25.98 26.59
CA MET A 339 -3.81 -27.18 26.45
C MET A 339 -3.25 -27.36 25.04
N CYS A 340 -4.03 -26.97 24.02
CA CYS A 340 -3.56 -27.03 22.64
C CYS A 340 -2.44 -26.00 22.38
N PHE A 341 -2.65 -24.78 22.83
CA PHE A 341 -1.76 -23.65 22.53
C PHE A 341 -0.81 -23.39 23.71
N ARG A 342 0.08 -24.33 23.99
CA ARG A 342 1.00 -24.26 25.12
C ARG A 342 2.00 -23.08 25.04
N HIS A 343 2.25 -22.56 23.85
CA HIS A 343 3.13 -21.41 23.65
C HIS A 343 2.40 -20.07 23.70
N LEU A 344 1.12 -20.08 23.99
CA LEU A 344 0.31 -18.85 24.03
C LEU A 344 0.78 -17.94 25.16
N HIS A 345 1.26 -16.74 24.81
CA HIS A 345 1.69 -15.71 25.74
C HIS A 345 0.58 -14.74 26.10
N SER A 346 -0.32 -14.48 25.16
CA SER A 346 -1.40 -13.55 25.33
C SER A 346 -2.63 -13.97 24.56
N ILE A 347 -3.77 -13.92 25.22
CA ILE A 347 -5.09 -14.05 24.61
C ILE A 347 -5.95 -12.88 25.07
N VAL A 348 -6.54 -12.19 24.11
CA VAL A 348 -7.48 -11.10 24.36
C VAL A 348 -8.87 -11.57 23.97
N ILE A 349 -9.81 -11.52 24.91
CA ILE A 349 -11.15 -12.06 24.72
C ILE A 349 -12.24 -11.04 25.08
#